data_e340d08f809152cc3458f84fd6f0e05c
#
_entry.id   e340d08f809152cc3458f84fd6f0e05c
#
_cell.length_a   1.000
_cell.length_b   1.000
_cell.length_c   1.000
_cell.angle_alpha   90.00
_cell.angle_beta   90.00
_cell.angle_gamma   90.00
#
_symmetry.space_group_name_H-M   'P 1'
#
loop_
_entity.id
_entity.type
_entity.pdbx_description
1 polymer ?
#
loop_
_entity_poly.entity_id
_entity_poly.type
_entity_poly.pdbx_seq_one_letter_code
_entity_poly.pdbx_strand_id
1 'polypeptide(L)'
;MNIDMTKIANIILYMLHKQVKALNHKKIELLIFFCELNHLNFCGKKILGETFIKTSRGVKAEILDELFTLILDEVEFEDEEDDRVFFIQELMDFLEIEIIEKERFKELKFSKLDEDFDETIFTSDELKSIHKVINLYKDTSVRNLSNECFSLEKVRKSENGAIVL
;
A
#
# COMPACT_ATOMS: atom_id res chain seq x y z
N MET A 1 -4.86 9.61 14.54
CA MET A 1 -4.83 8.79 13.34
C MET A 1 -3.95 7.58 13.59
N ASN A 2 -4.49 6.37 13.42
CA ASN A 2 -3.86 5.14 13.90
C ASN A 2 -3.21 4.29 12.82
N ILE A 3 -2.77 4.92 11.73
CA ILE A 3 -2.06 4.20 10.67
C ILE A 3 -0.67 3.77 11.16
N ASP A 4 -0.32 2.51 10.89
CA ASP A 4 0.97 1.96 11.30
C ASP A 4 1.95 1.95 10.11
N MET A 5 2.74 3.00 10.01
CA MET A 5 3.70 3.18 8.91
C MET A 5 4.84 2.16 8.97
N THR A 6 5.23 1.72 10.16
CA THR A 6 6.26 0.70 10.31
C THR A 6 5.79 -0.63 9.72
N LYS A 7 4.56 -1.01 10.00
CA LYS A 7 3.97 -2.21 9.39
C LYS A 7 3.84 -2.07 7.88
N ILE A 8 3.41 -0.91 7.39
CA ILE A 8 3.31 -0.65 5.95
C ILE A 8 4.68 -0.82 5.28
N ALA A 9 5.72 -0.18 5.83
CA ALA A 9 7.07 -0.31 5.30
C ALA A 9 7.54 -1.77 5.27
N ASN A 10 7.25 -2.51 6.33
CA ASN A 10 7.62 -3.93 6.40
C ASN A 10 6.84 -4.80 5.41
N ILE A 11 5.57 -4.51 5.15
CA ILE A 11 4.83 -5.22 4.10
C ILE A 11 5.45 -4.95 2.73
N ILE A 12 5.87 -3.72 2.47
CA ILE A 12 6.57 -3.38 1.21
C ILE A 12 7.90 -4.13 1.12
N LEU A 13 8.66 -4.21 2.21
CA LEU A 13 9.88 -5.02 2.27
C LEU A 13 9.59 -6.50 1.94
N TYR A 14 8.49 -7.04 2.44
CA TYR A 14 8.07 -8.39 2.11
C TYR A 14 7.75 -8.54 0.62
N MET A 15 7.06 -7.55 0.03
CA MET A 15 6.80 -7.53 -1.42
C MET A 15 8.11 -7.56 -2.23
N LEU A 16 9.10 -6.78 -1.81
CA LEU A 16 10.42 -6.76 -2.44
C LEU A 16 11.14 -8.10 -2.28
N HIS A 17 11.09 -8.69 -1.10
CA HIS A 17 11.67 -10.00 -0.83
C HIS A 17 11.05 -11.10 -1.72
N LYS A 18 9.74 -11.03 -1.94
CA LYS A 18 9.03 -11.99 -2.80
C LYS A 18 9.12 -11.66 -4.29
N GLN A 19 9.86 -10.62 -4.64
CA GLN A 19 10.06 -10.21 -6.04
C GLN A 19 8.73 -9.97 -6.78
N VAL A 20 7.84 -9.22 -6.13
CA VAL A 20 6.57 -8.83 -6.73
C VAL A 20 6.84 -8.09 -8.04
N LYS A 21 6.24 -8.55 -9.14
CA LYS A 21 6.49 -7.99 -10.47
C LYS A 21 5.90 -6.60 -10.63
N ALA A 22 6.65 -5.72 -11.30
CA ALA A 22 6.22 -4.36 -11.64
C ALA A 22 5.70 -3.60 -10.42
N LEU A 23 6.40 -3.72 -9.29
CA LEU A 23 6.01 -3.09 -8.04
C LEU A 23 6.18 -1.58 -8.15
N ASN A 24 5.06 -0.88 -8.12
CA ASN A 24 4.99 0.57 -8.06
C ASN A 24 4.01 0.98 -6.96
N HIS A 25 3.84 2.29 -6.76
CA HIS A 25 2.96 2.79 -5.71
C HIS A 25 1.51 2.33 -5.84
N LYS A 26 1.00 2.21 -7.06
CA LYS A 26 -0.38 1.74 -7.29
C LYS A 26 -0.56 0.28 -6.93
N LYS A 27 0.39 -0.57 -7.33
CA LYS A 27 0.34 -1.99 -6.98
C LYS A 27 0.45 -2.19 -5.48
N ILE A 28 1.29 -1.41 -4.80
CA ILE A 28 1.41 -1.45 -3.33
C ILE A 28 0.05 -1.16 -2.68
N GLU A 29 -0.64 -0.10 -3.08
CA GLU A 29 -1.94 0.25 -2.50
C GLU A 29 -2.96 -0.86 -2.68
N LEU A 30 -3.03 -1.46 -3.86
CA LEU A 30 -3.96 -2.55 -4.15
C LEU A 30 -3.63 -3.81 -3.35
N LEU A 31 -2.37 -4.18 -3.26
CA LEU A 31 -1.95 -5.35 -2.47
C LEU A 31 -2.24 -5.16 -0.98
N ILE A 32 -1.99 -3.97 -0.46
CA ILE A 32 -2.32 -3.63 0.92
C ILE A 32 -3.83 -3.71 1.16
N PHE A 33 -4.63 -3.22 0.22
CA PHE A 33 -6.08 -3.35 0.29
C PHE A 33 -6.50 -4.83 0.44
N PHE A 34 -5.96 -5.71 -0.38
CA PHE A 34 -6.30 -7.12 -0.32
C PHE A 34 -5.78 -7.79 0.97
N CYS A 35 -4.63 -7.36 1.48
CA CYS A 35 -4.15 -7.82 2.79
C CYS A 35 -5.12 -7.45 3.90
N GLU A 36 -5.56 -6.20 3.94
CA GLU A 36 -6.51 -5.72 4.93
C GLU A 36 -7.87 -6.43 4.81
N LEU A 37 -8.37 -6.56 3.59
CA LEU A 37 -9.64 -7.25 3.33
C LEU A 37 -9.57 -8.71 3.77
N ASN A 38 -8.51 -9.41 3.40
CA ASN A 38 -8.33 -10.82 3.77
C ASN A 38 -8.28 -10.98 5.28
N HIS A 39 -7.54 -10.12 5.96
CA HIS A 39 -7.41 -10.20 7.41
C HIS A 39 -8.71 -9.85 8.13
N LEU A 40 -9.44 -8.84 7.65
CA LEU A 40 -10.75 -8.48 8.20
C LEU A 40 -11.73 -9.65 8.06
N ASN A 41 -11.76 -10.31 6.91
CA ASN A 41 -12.62 -11.47 6.69
C ASN A 41 -12.21 -12.69 7.52
N PHE A 42 -10.90 -12.85 7.77
CA PHE A 42 -10.35 -13.98 8.49
C PHE A 42 -10.53 -13.87 10.01
N CYS A 43 -10.27 -12.70 10.59
CA CYS A 43 -10.30 -12.53 12.05
C CYS A 43 -11.03 -11.27 12.55
N GLY A 44 -11.70 -10.55 11.66
CA GLY A 44 -12.52 -9.40 12.04
C GLY A 44 -11.76 -8.13 12.43
N LYS A 45 -10.47 -8.07 12.13
CA LYS A 45 -9.60 -6.93 12.47
C LYS A 45 -8.81 -6.46 11.27
N LYS A 46 -8.44 -5.17 11.28
CA LYS A 46 -7.49 -4.61 10.31
C LYS A 46 -6.06 -4.72 10.86
N ILE A 47 -5.08 -4.68 9.95
CA ILE A 47 -3.65 -4.75 10.29
C ILE A 47 -3.06 -3.37 10.50
N LEU A 48 -3.39 -2.40 9.62
CA LEU A 48 -2.61 -1.19 9.41
C LEU A 48 -3.29 0.09 9.84
N GLY A 49 -4.60 0.09 10.00
CA GLY A 49 -5.36 1.31 10.31
C GLY A 49 -5.58 2.23 9.11
N GLU A 50 -5.34 1.75 7.90
CA GLU A 50 -5.58 2.53 6.68
C GLU A 50 -7.05 2.46 6.27
N THR A 51 -7.53 3.53 5.63
CA THR A 51 -8.88 3.61 5.04
C THR A 51 -8.77 3.52 3.53
N PHE A 52 -9.69 2.80 2.90
CA PHE A 52 -9.69 2.61 1.45
C PHE A 52 -10.93 3.22 0.83
N ILE A 53 -10.71 3.92 -0.28
CA ILE A 53 -11.71 4.74 -0.96
C ILE A 53 -11.91 4.23 -2.36
N LYS A 54 -13.17 4.12 -2.79
CA LYS A 54 -13.51 3.73 -4.15
C LYS A 54 -13.08 4.80 -5.16
N THR A 55 -12.45 4.33 -6.24
CA THR A 55 -12.12 5.16 -7.40
C THR A 55 -12.67 4.52 -8.67
N SER A 56 -12.57 5.23 -9.79
CA SER A 56 -12.97 4.69 -11.10
C SER A 56 -12.13 3.47 -11.52
N ARG A 57 -10.97 3.27 -10.89
CA ARG A 57 -10.03 2.18 -11.22
C ARG A 57 -9.92 1.12 -10.12
N GLY A 58 -10.85 1.13 -9.17
CA GLY A 58 -10.84 0.19 -8.05
C GLY A 58 -10.87 0.90 -6.72
N VAL A 59 -9.77 0.85 -5.99
CA VAL A 59 -9.63 1.50 -4.68
C VAL A 59 -8.28 2.19 -4.57
N LYS A 60 -8.22 3.17 -3.68
CA LYS A 60 -6.96 3.78 -3.25
C LYS A 60 -6.88 3.80 -1.73
N ALA A 61 -5.67 3.73 -1.20
CA ALA A 61 -5.40 3.90 0.23
C ALA A 61 -5.36 5.40 0.54
N GLU A 62 -6.23 5.87 1.42
CA GLU A 62 -6.43 7.31 1.64
C GLU A 62 -5.15 8.04 2.01
N ILE A 63 -4.47 7.59 3.06
CA ILE A 63 -3.25 8.26 3.54
C ILE A 63 -2.06 7.92 2.65
N LEU A 64 -1.88 6.65 2.34
CA LEU A 64 -0.74 6.19 1.57
C LEU A 64 -0.71 6.80 0.17
N ASP A 65 -1.87 6.91 -0.49
CA ASP A 65 -1.98 7.55 -1.80
C ASP A 65 -1.59 9.04 -1.73
N GLU A 66 -2.03 9.74 -0.69
CA GLU A 66 -1.63 11.12 -0.46
C GLU A 66 -0.11 11.25 -0.30
N LEU A 67 0.51 10.38 0.51
CA LEU A 67 1.95 10.41 0.72
C LEU A 67 2.72 10.13 -0.58
N PHE A 68 2.30 9.14 -1.35
CA PHE A 68 2.93 8.81 -2.63
C PHE A 68 2.79 9.95 -3.63
N THR A 69 1.63 10.61 -3.67
CA THR A 69 1.41 11.76 -4.53
C THR A 69 2.33 12.93 -4.15
N LEU A 70 2.49 13.19 -2.86
CA LEU A 70 3.39 14.23 -2.37
C LEU A 70 4.86 13.95 -2.76
N ILE A 71 5.28 12.69 -2.71
CA ILE A 71 6.62 12.29 -3.14
C ILE A 71 6.76 12.48 -4.66
N LEU A 72 5.78 12.03 -5.45
CA LEU A 72 5.78 12.18 -6.91
C LEU A 72 5.84 13.64 -7.35
N ASP A 73 5.15 14.51 -6.64
CA ASP A 73 5.09 15.94 -6.94
C ASP A 73 6.27 16.72 -6.33
N GLU A 74 7.18 16.03 -5.64
CA GLU A 74 8.36 16.61 -4.99
C GLU A 74 8.01 17.81 -4.12
N VAL A 75 6.92 17.70 -3.36
CA VAL A 75 6.42 18.76 -2.50
C VAL A 75 7.41 19.06 -1.38
N GLU A 76 7.74 20.35 -1.19
CA GLU A 76 8.51 20.82 -0.05
C GLU A 76 7.55 21.25 1.07
N PHE A 77 7.80 20.77 2.28
CA PHE A 77 6.97 21.10 3.44
C PHE A 77 7.53 22.32 4.15
N GLU A 78 6.65 23.30 4.39
CA GLU A 78 7.01 24.52 5.15
C GLU A 78 7.07 24.26 6.65
N ASP A 79 6.27 23.29 7.14
CA ASP A 79 6.17 22.92 8.55
C ASP A 79 6.77 21.52 8.77
N GLU A 80 7.91 21.46 9.49
CA GLU A 80 8.58 20.21 9.82
C GLU A 80 7.78 19.34 10.80
N GLU A 81 6.77 19.89 11.47
CA GLU A 81 5.89 19.16 12.39
C GLU A 81 4.65 18.60 11.70
N ASP A 82 4.51 18.75 10.38
CA ASP A 82 3.44 18.14 9.61
C ASP A 82 3.52 16.62 9.71
N ASP A 83 2.43 15.96 10.10
CA ASP A 83 2.37 14.51 10.27
C ASP A 83 2.80 13.75 9.01
N ARG A 84 2.53 14.31 7.84
CA ARG A 84 2.90 13.71 6.56
C ARG A 84 4.41 13.61 6.39
N VAL A 85 5.16 14.60 6.90
CA VAL A 85 6.63 14.57 6.92
C VAL A 85 7.12 13.37 7.72
N PHE A 86 6.57 13.14 8.90
CA PHE A 86 6.93 12.00 9.74
C PHE A 86 6.59 10.67 9.07
N PHE A 87 5.43 10.56 8.45
CA PHE A 87 5.05 9.33 7.76
C PHE A 87 5.99 9.01 6.59
N ILE A 88 6.33 10.02 5.79
CA ILE A 88 7.27 9.86 4.68
C ILE A 88 8.65 9.46 5.19
N GLN A 89 9.13 10.10 6.27
CA GLN A 89 10.41 9.77 6.89
C GLN A 89 10.43 8.33 7.41
N GLU A 90 9.35 7.85 8.03
CA GLU A 90 9.25 6.46 8.46
C GLU A 90 9.36 5.49 7.29
N LEU A 91 8.71 5.77 6.16
CA LEU A 91 8.87 4.96 4.96
C LEU A 91 10.32 4.97 4.47
N MET A 92 10.95 6.14 4.44
CA MET A 92 12.32 6.30 3.93
C MET A 92 13.39 5.77 4.88
N ASP A 93 13.06 5.48 6.13
CA ASP A 93 13.96 4.77 7.04
C ASP A 93 14.18 3.32 6.60
N PHE A 94 13.24 2.73 5.90
CA PHE A 94 13.29 1.32 5.45
C PHE A 94 13.51 1.17 3.95
N LEU A 95 13.09 2.18 3.16
CA LEU A 95 12.96 2.07 1.72
C LEU A 95 13.66 3.22 1.00
N GLU A 96 14.31 2.90 -0.10
CA GLU A 96 14.71 3.89 -1.09
C GLU A 96 13.56 4.03 -2.08
N ILE A 97 13.09 5.27 -2.28
CA ILE A 97 11.96 5.57 -3.15
C ILE A 97 12.46 6.51 -4.26
N GLU A 98 12.39 6.03 -5.50
CA GLU A 98 12.83 6.77 -6.67
C GLU A 98 11.64 7.15 -7.55
N ILE A 99 11.69 8.34 -8.14
CA ILE A 99 10.72 8.78 -9.14
C ILE A 99 11.24 8.34 -10.51
N ILE A 100 10.43 7.52 -11.19
CA ILE A 100 10.74 7.07 -12.54
C ILE A 100 9.81 7.80 -13.51
N GLU A 101 10.40 8.56 -14.42
CA GLU A 101 9.63 9.26 -15.45
C GLU A 101 9.36 8.33 -16.63
N LYS A 102 8.08 8.19 -16.96
CA LYS A 102 7.61 7.50 -18.14
C LYS A 102 7.12 8.52 -19.15
N GLU A 103 6.82 8.08 -20.37
CA GLU A 103 6.42 8.98 -21.45
C GLU A 103 5.18 9.82 -21.11
N ARG A 104 4.20 9.24 -20.39
CA ARG A 104 2.92 9.89 -20.08
C ARG A 104 2.61 10.05 -18.61
N PHE A 105 3.44 9.50 -17.73
CA PHE A 105 3.20 9.52 -16.29
C PHE A 105 4.51 9.31 -15.53
N LYS A 106 4.44 9.51 -14.22
CA LYS A 106 5.52 9.17 -13.30
C LYS A 106 5.08 8.04 -12.41
N GLU A 107 6.02 7.20 -11.99
CA GLU A 107 5.76 6.18 -11.00
C GLU A 107 6.87 6.13 -9.96
N LEU A 108 6.56 5.58 -8.79
CA LEU A 108 7.54 5.36 -7.74
C LEU A 108 8.10 3.94 -7.85
N LYS A 109 9.40 3.84 -7.75
CA LYS A 109 10.13 2.57 -7.65
C LYS A 109 10.68 2.45 -6.23
N PHE A 110 10.53 1.26 -5.65
CA PHE A 110 10.93 0.97 -4.28
C PHE A 110 12.07 -0.03 -4.26
N SER A 111 13.04 0.21 -3.36
CA SER A 111 14.14 -0.69 -3.08
C SER A 111 14.35 -0.73 -1.58
N LYS A 112 14.88 -1.83 -1.06
CA LYS A 112 15.23 -1.88 0.37
C LYS A 112 16.53 -1.11 0.60
N LEU A 113 16.66 -0.50 1.78
CA LEU A 113 17.93 0.06 2.24
C LEU A 113 18.78 -1.06 2.84
N ASP A 114 18.82 -1.16 4.17
CA ASP A 114 19.68 -2.11 4.87
C ASP A 114 18.90 -3.26 5.52
N GLU A 115 17.67 -2.99 5.98
CA GLU A 115 16.89 -3.93 6.76
C GLU A 115 15.99 -4.79 5.89
N ASP A 116 15.86 -6.06 6.26
CA ASP A 116 14.92 -6.98 5.65
C ASP A 116 13.58 -6.93 6.40
N PHE A 117 12.60 -7.65 5.85
CA PHE A 117 11.29 -7.83 6.44
C PHE A 117 11.38 -8.39 7.87
N ASP A 118 10.78 -7.71 8.82
CA ASP A 118 10.74 -8.11 10.23
C ASP A 118 9.38 -8.75 10.55
N GLU A 119 9.36 -10.07 10.68
CA GLU A 119 8.15 -10.81 11.01
C GLU A 119 7.66 -10.55 12.44
N THR A 120 8.55 -10.14 13.34
CA THR A 120 8.24 -10.07 14.78
C THR A 120 7.24 -8.96 15.12
N ILE A 121 7.06 -7.98 14.25
CA ILE A 121 6.11 -6.89 14.47
C ILE A 121 4.67 -7.26 14.13
N PHE A 122 4.46 -8.43 13.55
CA PHE A 122 3.13 -8.91 13.15
C PHE A 122 2.70 -10.09 14.02
N THR A 123 1.37 -10.23 14.20
CA THR A 123 0.82 -11.47 14.76
C THR A 123 0.91 -12.59 13.73
N SER A 124 0.77 -13.85 14.18
CA SER A 124 0.79 -14.98 13.24
C SER A 124 -0.39 -14.93 12.25
N ASP A 125 -1.54 -14.42 12.68
CA ASP A 125 -2.70 -14.28 11.80
C ASP A 125 -2.50 -13.17 10.77
N GLU A 126 -1.87 -12.05 11.16
CA GLU A 126 -1.48 -10.99 10.23
C GLU A 126 -0.52 -11.52 9.17
N LEU A 127 0.50 -12.28 9.58
CA LEU A 127 1.45 -12.89 8.66
C LEU A 127 0.78 -13.83 7.67
N LYS A 128 -0.18 -14.64 8.12
CA LYS A 128 -0.94 -15.53 7.23
C LYS A 128 -1.67 -14.74 6.13
N SER A 129 -2.32 -13.65 6.50
CA SER A 129 -3.02 -12.80 5.53
C SER A 129 -2.06 -12.15 4.55
N ILE A 130 -0.94 -11.59 5.04
CA ILE A 130 0.08 -10.96 4.19
C ILE A 130 0.68 -11.97 3.21
N HIS A 131 1.12 -13.13 3.72
CA HIS A 131 1.73 -14.18 2.90
C HIS A 131 0.77 -14.67 1.82
N LYS A 132 -0.48 -14.94 2.20
CA LYS A 132 -1.49 -15.43 1.28
C LYS A 132 -1.73 -14.46 0.13
N VAL A 133 -1.96 -13.19 0.44
CA VAL A 133 -2.28 -12.18 -0.56
C VAL A 133 -1.10 -11.90 -1.48
N ILE A 134 0.08 -11.68 -0.91
CA ILE A 134 1.28 -11.36 -1.69
C ILE A 134 1.64 -12.53 -2.62
N ASN A 135 1.62 -13.76 -2.11
CA ASN A 135 1.94 -14.93 -2.94
C ASN A 135 0.90 -15.16 -4.03
N LEU A 136 -0.37 -14.85 -3.77
CA LEU A 136 -1.44 -15.00 -4.75
C LEU A 136 -1.31 -13.99 -5.90
N TYR A 137 -0.96 -12.73 -5.59
CA TYR A 137 -1.02 -11.61 -6.54
C TYR A 137 0.33 -11.08 -7.00
N LYS A 138 1.45 -11.67 -6.58
CA LYS A 138 2.79 -11.14 -6.90
C LYS A 138 3.05 -10.96 -8.39
N ASP A 139 2.45 -11.81 -9.22
CA ASP A 139 2.62 -11.77 -10.68
C ASP A 139 1.44 -11.11 -11.41
N THR A 140 0.45 -10.64 -10.67
CA THR A 140 -0.77 -10.04 -11.22
C THR A 140 -0.53 -8.57 -11.56
N SER A 141 -0.96 -8.14 -12.75
CA SER A 141 -0.81 -6.74 -13.16
C SER A 141 -1.69 -5.80 -12.34
N VAL A 142 -1.32 -4.53 -12.31
CA VAL A 142 -2.17 -3.48 -11.69
C VAL A 142 -3.56 -3.48 -12.30
N ARG A 143 -3.66 -3.62 -13.62
CA ARG A 143 -4.95 -3.67 -14.32
C ARG A 143 -5.82 -4.81 -13.81
N ASN A 144 -5.26 -6.01 -13.70
CA ASN A 144 -6.00 -7.18 -13.23
C ASN A 144 -6.34 -7.08 -11.74
N LEU A 145 -5.47 -6.50 -10.93
CA LEU A 145 -5.78 -6.23 -9.52
C LEU A 145 -6.92 -5.21 -9.40
N SER A 146 -6.91 -4.16 -10.22
CA SER A 146 -8.00 -3.19 -10.26
C SER A 146 -9.33 -3.87 -10.63
N ASN A 147 -9.30 -4.77 -11.59
CA ASN A 147 -10.48 -5.54 -11.98
C ASN A 147 -10.97 -6.44 -10.83
N GLU A 148 -10.05 -7.06 -10.08
CA GLU A 148 -10.40 -7.85 -8.90
C GLU A 148 -11.14 -7.04 -7.84
N CYS A 149 -10.83 -5.76 -7.69
CA CYS A 149 -11.56 -4.90 -6.76
C CYS A 149 -13.06 -4.85 -7.11
N PHE A 150 -13.40 -4.84 -8.39
CA PHE A 150 -14.80 -4.78 -8.84
C PHE A 150 -15.53 -6.12 -8.73
N SER A 151 -14.83 -7.22 -8.43
CA SER A 151 -15.47 -8.48 -8.08
C SER A 151 -16.17 -8.39 -6.72
N LEU A 152 -15.77 -7.42 -5.89
CA LEU A 152 -16.36 -7.18 -4.59
C LEU A 152 -17.60 -6.31 -4.75
N GLU A 153 -18.73 -6.80 -4.27
CA GLU A 153 -20.00 -6.10 -4.39
C GLU A 153 -19.96 -4.70 -3.78
N LYS A 154 -19.33 -4.57 -2.61
CA LYS A 154 -19.20 -3.28 -1.93
C LYS A 154 -18.46 -2.24 -2.77
N VAL A 155 -17.40 -2.63 -3.45
CA VAL A 155 -16.66 -1.74 -4.35
C VAL A 155 -17.49 -1.40 -5.58
N ARG A 156 -18.07 -2.42 -6.20
CA ARG A 156 -18.85 -2.24 -7.42
C ARG A 156 -20.07 -1.33 -7.23
N LYS A 157 -20.75 -1.45 -6.08
CA LYS A 157 -21.98 -0.70 -5.80
C LYS A 157 -21.74 0.66 -5.14
N SER A 158 -20.54 0.95 -4.67
CA SER A 158 -20.25 2.23 -4.03
C SER A 158 -19.99 3.32 -5.08
N GLU A 159 -20.26 4.56 -4.71
CA GLU A 159 -19.92 5.72 -5.52
C GLU A 159 -18.41 6.04 -5.38
N ASN A 160 -17.85 6.68 -6.39
CA ASN A 160 -16.47 7.17 -6.32
C ASN A 160 -16.32 8.14 -5.14
N GLY A 161 -15.27 7.96 -4.36
CA GLY A 161 -15.02 8.73 -3.14
C GLY A 161 -15.60 8.11 -1.87
N ALA A 162 -16.42 7.06 -1.98
CA ALA A 162 -16.97 6.37 -0.80
C ALA A 162 -15.92 5.47 -0.14
N ILE A 163 -15.98 5.37 1.18
CA ILE A 163 -15.15 4.46 1.96
C ILE A 163 -15.65 3.03 1.75
N VAL A 164 -14.77 2.12 1.35
CA VAL A 164 -15.11 0.71 1.10
C VAL A 164 -14.42 -0.25 2.08
N LEU A 165 -13.42 0.25 2.81
CA LEU A 165 -12.74 -0.57 3.83
C LEU A 165 -12.08 0.27 4.94
#